data_deb6669b4d70df75118a55261e96f9ad
#
_entry.id   deb6669b4d70df75118a55261e96f9ad
#
_cell.length_a   1.000
_cell.length_b   1.000
_cell.length_c   1.000
_cell.angle_alpha   90.00
_cell.angle_beta   90.00
_cell.angle_gamma   90.00
#
_symmetry.space_group_name_H-M   'P 1'
#
loop_
_entity.id
_entity.type
_entity.pdbx_description
1 polymer ?
#
loop_
_entity_poly.entity_id
_entity_poly.type
_entity_poly.pdbx_seq_one_letter_code
_entity_poly.pdbx_strand_id
1 'polypeptide(L)'
;MPSYVGALDQGTTSTRFMIFDSDGKVVAAHQVEHEQIFPRPGWVEHDAAEVWGNTLNVITGALEKAELASGDLAALGITNQRETTVIWDRATGRPVANAVVWQDTRTAELCDVLAGDAGPDRYRGRTGLPIATYFAGPKIRWLIDDLDIRDAAERGDLAFGTMDSWVVWNLTGGSSGGLHVTDVTNASRTLLMDLATLTWDADIALELGVPTLMLPDIVPSIGEIGLCVGPLEGVPLTTILGDQHAALFGQTCFNPGEAKNTYGTGNFMLMNTGTEAVPSQSGLLTTIGYQIDGEDAVYALEGSVAVTGSLIQWLRDNLGLIASADEVEALALSVEDNGDVYFVPAFSGLFAPYWRSDARGVITGLTRFANKGHIARAALESAAYQTMDVLVAMTEDSGVSLTELRVDGGMTANDLLMQFQADVLGVDVVRPAITETTALGAGYGAGLAAGIWTNLSEISALWVESARWSPVMSATERGTLIDRWQQAVERSLGWA
;
A
#
# COMPACT_ATOMS: atom_id res chain seq x y z
N MET A 1 32.64 7.33 -9.29
CA MET A 1 31.43 7.91 -8.67
C MET A 1 30.59 6.74 -8.20
N PRO A 2 29.89 6.84 -7.08
CA PRO A 2 28.95 5.80 -6.65
C PRO A 2 27.96 5.52 -7.78
N SER A 3 27.69 4.25 -8.06
CA SER A 3 26.86 3.85 -9.21
C SER A 3 25.71 2.92 -8.82
N TYR A 4 25.53 2.70 -7.51
CA TYR A 4 24.48 1.87 -6.96
C TYR A 4 23.50 2.70 -6.13
N VAL A 5 22.28 2.22 -6.02
CA VAL A 5 21.22 2.82 -5.20
C VAL A 5 20.75 1.78 -4.18
N GLY A 6 20.65 2.19 -2.92
CA GLY A 6 20.03 1.39 -1.87
C GLY A 6 18.53 1.68 -1.78
N ALA A 7 17.73 0.65 -1.57
CA ALA A 7 16.31 0.75 -1.26
C ALA A 7 15.98 -0.08 -0.02
N LEU A 8 15.46 0.58 1.01
CA LEU A 8 14.96 -0.05 2.22
C LEU A 8 13.43 -0.18 2.12
N ASP A 9 12.94 -1.40 2.19
CA ASP A 9 11.51 -1.73 2.17
C ASP A 9 11.11 -2.29 3.54
N GLN A 10 10.43 -1.46 4.33
CA GLN A 10 9.90 -1.84 5.63
C GLN A 10 8.44 -2.26 5.48
N GLY A 11 8.21 -3.52 5.16
CA GLY A 11 6.88 -4.10 4.96
C GLY A 11 6.16 -4.49 6.25
N THR A 12 4.94 -5.02 6.12
CA THR A 12 4.12 -5.43 7.26
C THR A 12 4.69 -6.67 7.98
N THR A 13 5.31 -7.60 7.26
CA THR A 13 5.80 -8.86 7.84
C THR A 13 7.31 -8.98 7.90
N SER A 14 8.02 -8.11 7.18
CA SER A 14 9.47 -8.18 7.05
C SER A 14 10.09 -6.84 6.68
N THR A 15 11.36 -6.69 6.97
CA THR A 15 12.21 -5.60 6.49
C THR A 15 13.15 -6.17 5.44
N ARG A 16 13.34 -5.44 4.34
CA ARG A 16 14.21 -5.84 3.22
C ARG A 16 15.10 -4.67 2.81
N PHE A 17 16.33 -4.95 2.43
CA PHE A 17 17.21 -4.00 1.77
C PHE A 17 17.66 -4.56 0.43
N MET A 18 17.51 -3.76 -0.62
CA MET A 18 17.90 -4.11 -1.97
C MET A 18 18.89 -3.09 -2.52
N ILE A 19 19.82 -3.56 -3.34
CA ILE A 19 20.80 -2.71 -4.02
C ILE A 19 20.55 -2.88 -5.52
N PHE A 20 20.42 -1.74 -6.22
CA PHE A 20 20.20 -1.67 -7.66
C PHE A 20 21.40 -1.00 -8.34
N ASP A 21 21.69 -1.45 -9.57
CA ASP A 21 22.64 -0.78 -10.46
C ASP A 21 21.94 0.32 -11.30
N SER A 22 22.71 1.02 -12.14
CA SER A 22 22.20 2.07 -13.03
C SER A 22 21.25 1.57 -14.12
N ASP A 23 21.21 0.26 -14.39
CA ASP A 23 20.25 -0.37 -15.29
C ASP A 23 18.95 -0.76 -14.56
N GLY A 24 18.83 -0.45 -13.26
CA GLY A 24 17.70 -0.84 -12.41
C GLY A 24 17.67 -2.31 -12.03
N LYS A 25 18.76 -3.07 -12.25
CA LYS A 25 18.84 -4.50 -11.93
C LYS A 25 19.21 -4.71 -10.47
N VAL A 26 18.64 -5.74 -9.87
CA VAL A 26 18.98 -6.16 -8.51
C VAL A 26 20.39 -6.74 -8.44
N VAL A 27 21.26 -6.11 -7.67
CA VAL A 27 22.64 -6.56 -7.40
C VAL A 27 22.66 -7.49 -6.20
N ALA A 28 21.98 -7.10 -5.12
CA ALA A 28 21.84 -7.91 -3.92
C ALA A 28 20.55 -7.56 -3.19
N ALA A 29 20.09 -8.51 -2.37
CA ALA A 29 18.96 -8.31 -1.46
C ALA A 29 19.17 -9.11 -0.17
N HIS A 30 18.75 -8.53 0.94
CA HIS A 30 18.62 -9.22 2.22
C HIS A 30 17.31 -8.87 2.89
N GLN A 31 16.64 -9.88 3.46
CA GLN A 31 15.33 -9.74 4.08
C GLN A 31 15.30 -10.50 5.40
N VAL A 32 14.62 -9.93 6.40
CA VAL A 32 14.39 -10.53 7.71
C VAL A 32 12.93 -10.27 8.10
N GLU A 33 12.25 -11.33 8.53
CA GLU A 33 10.90 -11.23 9.10
C GLU A 33 10.97 -10.65 10.51
N HIS A 34 9.88 -10.03 10.97
CA HIS A 34 9.71 -9.57 12.35
C HIS A 34 8.43 -10.16 12.97
N GLU A 35 8.40 -10.21 14.29
CA GLU A 35 7.29 -10.79 15.04
C GLU A 35 5.99 -10.01 14.79
N GLN A 36 4.91 -10.77 14.58
CA GLN A 36 3.56 -10.24 14.50
C GLN A 36 2.91 -10.45 15.88
N ILE A 37 2.60 -9.37 16.58
CA ILE A 37 2.09 -9.41 17.95
C ILE A 37 0.58 -9.21 17.92
N PHE A 38 -0.18 -10.14 18.50
CA PHE A 38 -1.65 -10.10 18.55
C PHE A 38 -2.13 -10.14 20.01
N PRO A 39 -2.12 -9.02 20.75
CA PRO A 39 -2.43 -9.00 22.18
C PRO A 39 -3.88 -9.36 22.50
N ARG A 40 -4.81 -9.01 21.61
CA ARG A 40 -6.27 -9.24 21.73
C ARG A 40 -6.89 -9.42 20.34
N PRO A 41 -8.11 -9.96 20.23
CA PRO A 41 -8.83 -10.01 18.96
C PRO A 41 -8.92 -8.62 18.31
N GLY A 42 -8.51 -8.50 17.05
CA GLY A 42 -8.49 -7.26 16.28
C GLY A 42 -7.31 -6.31 16.59
N TRP A 43 -6.44 -6.64 17.55
CA TRP A 43 -5.24 -5.87 17.86
C TRP A 43 -4.04 -6.46 17.14
N VAL A 44 -3.27 -5.57 16.49
CA VAL A 44 -2.06 -5.95 15.75
C VAL A 44 -0.96 -4.95 16.08
N GLU A 45 0.18 -5.45 16.54
CA GLU A 45 1.31 -4.63 16.98
C GLU A 45 2.63 -5.15 16.42
N HIS A 46 3.60 -4.24 16.28
CA HIS A 46 5.01 -4.57 16.00
C HIS A 46 5.91 -3.94 17.07
N ASP A 47 7.00 -4.63 17.42
CA ASP A 47 8.07 -4.03 18.19
C ASP A 47 8.91 -3.12 17.27
N ALA A 48 8.78 -1.80 17.44
CA ALA A 48 9.54 -0.83 16.63
C ALA A 48 11.06 -0.92 16.87
N ALA A 49 11.51 -1.43 18.01
CA ALA A 49 12.93 -1.65 18.26
C ALA A 49 13.45 -2.88 17.50
N GLU A 50 12.64 -3.94 17.37
CA GLU A 50 12.96 -5.09 16.50
C GLU A 50 13.04 -4.66 15.04
N VAL A 51 12.06 -3.87 14.55
CA VAL A 51 12.08 -3.32 13.18
C VAL A 51 13.36 -2.53 12.92
N TRP A 52 13.79 -1.71 13.88
CA TRP A 52 15.08 -0.99 13.77
C TRP A 52 16.27 -1.95 13.74
N GLY A 53 16.32 -2.94 14.60
CA GLY A 53 17.37 -3.97 14.61
C GLY A 53 17.46 -4.74 13.29
N ASN A 54 16.29 -5.12 12.74
CA ASN A 54 16.18 -5.76 11.44
C ASN A 54 16.64 -4.85 10.29
N THR A 55 16.35 -3.54 10.37
CA THR A 55 16.83 -2.54 9.41
C THR A 55 18.36 -2.55 9.33
N LEU A 56 19.05 -2.51 10.45
CA LEU A 56 20.51 -2.57 10.48
C LEU A 56 21.04 -3.90 9.92
N ASN A 57 20.40 -5.01 10.26
CA ASN A 57 20.75 -6.34 9.79
C ASN A 57 20.63 -6.46 8.26
N VAL A 58 19.50 -6.04 7.69
CA VAL A 58 19.28 -6.18 6.23
C VAL A 58 20.21 -5.29 5.42
N ILE A 59 20.50 -4.08 5.90
CA ILE A 59 21.48 -3.18 5.27
C ILE A 59 22.87 -3.84 5.24
N THR A 60 23.36 -4.27 6.39
CA THR A 60 24.67 -4.92 6.51
C THR A 60 24.75 -6.17 5.65
N GLY A 61 23.73 -7.04 5.75
CA GLY A 61 23.71 -8.30 5.01
C GLY A 61 23.60 -8.13 3.48
N ALA A 62 22.94 -7.08 3.00
CA ALA A 62 22.90 -6.81 1.55
C ALA A 62 24.21 -6.24 1.04
N LEU A 63 24.85 -5.31 1.79
CA LEU A 63 26.18 -4.78 1.45
C LEU A 63 27.23 -5.88 1.41
N GLU A 64 27.25 -6.78 2.40
CA GLU A 64 28.15 -7.94 2.43
C GLU A 64 27.92 -8.87 1.23
N LYS A 65 26.67 -9.19 0.90
CA LYS A 65 26.34 -10.03 -0.28
C LYS A 65 26.77 -9.40 -1.60
N ALA A 66 26.69 -8.07 -1.70
CA ALA A 66 27.12 -7.32 -2.88
C ALA A 66 28.64 -7.11 -2.93
N GLU A 67 29.36 -7.37 -1.84
CA GLU A 67 30.78 -7.00 -1.66
C GLU A 67 31.01 -5.48 -1.83
N LEU A 68 30.03 -4.65 -1.36
CA LEU A 68 30.04 -3.20 -1.46
C LEU A 68 30.20 -2.54 -0.08
N ALA A 69 30.74 -1.32 -0.08
CA ALA A 69 30.76 -0.41 1.07
C ALA A 69 29.66 0.66 0.92
N SER A 70 29.32 1.36 2.02
CA SER A 70 28.35 2.48 1.98
C SER A 70 28.72 3.54 0.95
N GLY A 71 30.01 3.86 0.80
CA GLY A 71 30.50 4.83 -0.18
C GLY A 71 30.31 4.46 -1.66
N ASP A 72 29.90 3.23 -1.97
CA ASP A 72 29.55 2.79 -3.32
C ASP A 72 28.09 3.10 -3.67
N LEU A 73 27.26 3.43 -2.66
CA LEU A 73 25.88 3.86 -2.84
C LEU A 73 25.80 5.35 -3.08
N ALA A 74 25.14 5.76 -4.16
CA ALA A 74 24.91 7.16 -4.50
C ALA A 74 23.82 7.78 -3.61
N ALA A 75 22.79 7.00 -3.27
CA ALA A 75 21.69 7.42 -2.43
C ALA A 75 20.95 6.23 -1.82
N LEU A 76 20.10 6.55 -0.84
CA LEU A 76 19.14 5.66 -0.21
C LEU A 76 17.69 6.15 -0.46
N GLY A 77 16.81 5.22 -0.86
CA GLY A 77 15.38 5.39 -0.80
C GLY A 77 14.75 4.50 0.28
N ILE A 78 13.70 4.99 0.92
CA ILE A 78 12.93 4.26 1.93
C ILE A 78 11.50 4.11 1.42
N THR A 79 10.96 2.92 1.57
CA THR A 79 9.52 2.64 1.44
C THR A 79 9.05 1.86 2.65
N ASN A 80 7.78 2.01 3.02
CA ASN A 80 7.26 1.45 4.26
C ASN A 80 5.78 1.10 4.19
N GLN A 81 5.37 0.14 5.03
CA GLN A 81 3.97 -0.05 5.38
C GLN A 81 3.40 1.28 5.90
N ARG A 82 2.26 1.70 5.37
CA ARG A 82 1.66 2.99 5.70
C ARG A 82 0.86 2.91 7.00
N GLU A 83 0.48 4.04 7.58
CA GLU A 83 -0.43 4.24 8.71
C GLU A 83 -0.02 3.57 10.05
N THR A 84 0.93 2.66 10.04
CA THR A 84 1.44 2.03 11.27
C THR A 84 2.08 3.09 12.16
N THR A 85 1.58 3.22 13.38
CA THR A 85 1.79 4.36 14.28
C THR A 85 2.83 4.03 15.34
N VAL A 86 3.89 4.84 15.42
CA VAL A 86 4.94 4.76 16.44
C VAL A 86 4.97 6.07 17.23
N ILE A 87 5.07 5.99 18.58
CA ILE A 87 5.35 7.13 19.45
C ILE A 87 6.62 6.81 20.24
N TRP A 88 7.55 7.74 20.28
CA TRP A 88 8.81 7.57 21.03
C TRP A 88 9.20 8.84 21.80
N ASP A 89 9.97 8.63 22.86
CA ASP A 89 10.57 9.69 23.65
C ASP A 89 11.78 10.28 22.92
N ARG A 90 11.79 11.58 22.66
CA ARG A 90 12.83 12.27 21.88
C ARG A 90 14.20 12.24 22.56
N ALA A 91 14.24 12.28 23.90
CA ALA A 91 15.49 12.33 24.64
C ALA A 91 16.19 10.97 24.67
N THR A 92 15.42 9.89 24.77
CA THR A 92 15.95 8.53 24.87
C THR A 92 15.94 7.76 23.56
N GLY A 93 15.15 8.19 22.58
CA GLY A 93 14.92 7.48 21.33
C GLY A 93 14.16 6.16 21.51
N ARG A 94 13.47 5.94 22.65
CA ARG A 94 12.77 4.69 22.93
C ARG A 94 11.29 4.81 22.61
N PRO A 95 10.70 3.81 21.90
CA PRO A 95 9.27 3.72 21.76
C PRO A 95 8.58 3.64 23.13
N VAL A 96 7.45 4.36 23.30
CA VAL A 96 6.67 4.36 24.53
C VAL A 96 5.76 3.12 24.62
N ALA A 97 5.46 2.50 23.49
CA ALA A 97 4.70 1.26 23.34
C ALA A 97 5.06 0.60 22.01
N ASN A 98 4.56 -0.61 21.78
CA ASN A 98 4.60 -1.24 20.46
C ASN A 98 3.90 -0.35 19.41
N ALA A 99 4.36 -0.43 18.18
CA ALA A 99 3.72 0.24 17.05
C ALA A 99 2.34 -0.36 16.79
N VAL A 100 1.31 0.47 16.67
CA VAL A 100 -0.05 0.04 16.32
C VAL A 100 -0.16 -0.06 14.81
N VAL A 101 -0.34 -1.29 14.30
CA VAL A 101 -0.29 -1.60 12.87
C VAL A 101 -1.54 -1.09 12.13
N TRP A 102 -1.44 -0.84 10.84
CA TRP A 102 -2.53 -0.37 9.99
C TRP A 102 -3.77 -1.28 10.00
N GLN A 103 -3.60 -2.58 10.26
CA GLN A 103 -4.66 -3.59 10.35
C GLN A 103 -5.43 -3.56 11.68
N ASP A 104 -4.92 -2.84 12.67
CA ASP A 104 -5.47 -2.81 14.03
C ASP A 104 -6.83 -2.12 14.07
N THR A 105 -7.77 -2.70 14.79
CA THR A 105 -9.14 -2.21 14.89
C THR A 105 -9.52 -1.66 16.28
N ARG A 106 -8.55 -1.53 17.21
CA ARG A 106 -8.80 -1.07 18.60
C ARG A 106 -9.45 0.30 18.71
N THR A 107 -9.28 1.14 17.70
CA THR A 107 -9.80 2.51 17.67
C THR A 107 -11.23 2.62 17.10
N ALA A 108 -11.95 1.50 16.90
CA ALA A 108 -13.27 1.52 16.27
C ALA A 108 -14.28 2.41 17.02
N GLU A 109 -14.43 2.25 18.35
CA GLU A 109 -15.31 3.09 19.17
C GLU A 109 -14.90 4.57 19.13
N LEU A 110 -13.60 4.88 19.12
CA LEU A 110 -13.09 6.24 18.99
C LEU A 110 -13.44 6.83 17.62
N CYS A 111 -13.34 6.05 16.54
CA CYS A 111 -13.74 6.48 15.21
C CYS A 111 -15.24 6.82 15.14
N ASP A 112 -16.11 6.05 15.77
CA ASP A 112 -17.53 6.32 15.85
C ASP A 112 -17.82 7.63 16.63
N VAL A 113 -17.11 7.86 17.73
CA VAL A 113 -17.22 9.11 18.51
C VAL A 113 -16.74 10.32 17.69
N LEU A 114 -15.62 10.20 16.96
CA LEU A 114 -15.07 11.25 16.12
C LEU A 114 -15.98 11.57 14.91
N ALA A 115 -16.61 10.55 14.34
CA ALA A 115 -17.55 10.72 13.23
C ALA A 115 -18.79 11.51 13.70
N GLY A 116 -19.34 11.16 14.87
CA GLY A 116 -20.52 11.82 15.45
C GLY A 116 -21.66 11.94 14.44
N ASP A 117 -22.46 12.99 14.56
CA ASP A 117 -23.58 13.28 13.66
C ASP A 117 -23.14 13.65 12.23
N ALA A 118 -21.89 14.07 12.02
CA ALA A 118 -21.36 14.44 10.70
C ALA A 118 -20.97 13.22 9.85
N GLY A 119 -20.86 12.05 10.47
CA GLY A 119 -20.50 10.82 9.82
C GLY A 119 -19.00 10.65 9.52
N PRO A 120 -18.61 9.48 8.98
CA PRO A 120 -17.21 9.15 8.76
C PRO A 120 -16.51 10.06 7.73
N ASP A 121 -17.23 10.69 6.84
CA ASP A 121 -16.68 11.56 5.79
C ASP A 121 -16.43 13.02 6.24
N ARG A 122 -16.58 13.29 7.54
CA ARG A 122 -16.42 14.62 8.13
C ARG A 122 -15.15 15.36 7.68
N TYR A 123 -14.03 14.67 7.55
CA TYR A 123 -12.75 15.27 7.15
C TYR A 123 -12.34 14.97 5.71
N ARG A 124 -13.13 14.18 4.98
CA ARG A 124 -12.81 13.72 3.61
C ARG A 124 -12.52 14.87 2.65
N GLY A 125 -13.24 15.98 2.75
CA GLY A 125 -13.05 17.15 1.88
C GLY A 125 -11.67 17.79 1.99
N ARG A 126 -10.99 17.63 3.12
CA ARG A 126 -9.63 18.19 3.37
C ARG A 126 -8.55 17.12 3.27
N THR A 127 -8.80 15.92 3.78
CA THR A 127 -7.80 14.87 3.91
C THR A 127 -7.87 13.79 2.82
N GLY A 128 -8.96 13.75 2.03
CA GLY A 128 -9.24 12.68 1.07
C GLY A 128 -9.68 11.36 1.70
N LEU A 129 -9.80 11.30 3.04
CA LEU A 129 -9.97 10.07 3.80
C LEU A 129 -11.24 10.11 4.67
N PRO A 130 -11.95 8.97 4.85
CA PRO A 130 -12.94 8.83 5.89
C PRO A 130 -12.28 8.65 7.27
N ILE A 131 -13.01 8.90 8.35
CA ILE A 131 -12.58 8.48 9.69
C ILE A 131 -12.68 6.95 9.76
N ALA A 132 -11.54 6.28 9.97
CA ALA A 132 -11.48 4.82 10.08
C ALA A 132 -10.28 4.39 10.95
N THR A 133 -10.36 3.17 11.48
CA THR A 133 -9.27 2.55 12.26
C THR A 133 -7.99 2.38 11.46
N TYR A 134 -8.08 2.40 10.16
CA TYR A 134 -6.99 2.25 9.21
C TYR A 134 -5.94 3.35 9.34
N PHE A 135 -6.35 4.60 9.52
CA PHE A 135 -5.48 5.78 9.50
C PHE A 135 -4.79 6.07 10.83
N ALA A 136 -3.66 6.80 10.80
CA ALA A 136 -2.82 7.01 11.98
C ALA A 136 -3.46 7.92 13.04
N GLY A 137 -4.20 8.96 12.67
CA GLY A 137 -4.77 9.95 13.60
C GLY A 137 -5.52 9.36 14.79
N PRO A 138 -6.51 8.47 14.58
CA PRO A 138 -7.21 7.79 15.68
C PRO A 138 -6.28 6.94 16.56
N LYS A 139 -5.23 6.30 15.98
CA LYS A 139 -4.25 5.50 16.75
C LYS A 139 -3.37 6.36 17.64
N ILE A 140 -2.94 7.54 17.16
CA ILE A 140 -2.18 8.51 17.95
C ILE A 140 -3.01 8.93 19.16
N ARG A 141 -4.26 9.34 18.93
CA ARG A 141 -5.16 9.76 19.99
C ARG A 141 -5.38 8.67 21.03
N TRP A 142 -5.63 7.43 20.56
CA TRP A 142 -5.85 6.29 21.44
C TRP A 142 -4.61 6.00 22.30
N LEU A 143 -3.40 6.03 21.72
CA LEU A 143 -2.15 5.82 22.46
C LEU A 143 -1.91 6.89 23.51
N ILE A 144 -2.19 8.16 23.19
CA ILE A 144 -2.05 9.28 24.14
C ILE A 144 -2.95 9.08 25.35
N ASP A 145 -4.21 8.67 25.13
CA ASP A 145 -5.20 8.50 26.17
C ASP A 145 -4.96 7.20 26.99
N ASP A 146 -4.64 6.07 26.34
CA ASP A 146 -4.42 4.78 27.00
C ASP A 146 -3.15 4.77 27.87
N LEU A 147 -2.09 5.43 27.42
CA LEU A 147 -0.82 5.50 28.13
C LEU A 147 -0.72 6.68 29.12
N ASP A 148 -1.72 7.56 29.17
CA ASP A 148 -1.74 8.78 29.98
C ASP A 148 -0.50 9.68 29.77
N ILE A 149 -0.11 9.86 28.49
CA ILE A 149 1.11 10.60 28.09
C ILE A 149 0.83 12.00 27.51
N ARG A 150 -0.39 12.53 27.69
CA ARG A 150 -0.83 13.80 27.13
C ARG A 150 0.07 14.96 27.50
N ASP A 151 0.42 15.11 28.77
CA ASP A 151 1.27 16.21 29.24
C ASP A 151 2.65 16.22 28.58
N ALA A 152 3.24 15.03 28.35
CA ALA A 152 4.53 14.90 27.67
C ALA A 152 4.41 15.20 26.17
N ALA A 153 3.32 14.77 25.55
CA ALA A 153 3.00 15.06 24.16
C ALA A 153 2.83 16.57 23.90
N GLU A 154 2.09 17.27 24.78
CA GLU A 154 1.85 18.72 24.68
C GLU A 154 3.12 19.55 24.93
N ARG A 155 4.07 19.05 25.73
CA ARG A 155 5.38 19.70 25.91
C ARG A 155 6.35 19.43 24.75
N GLY A 156 6.03 18.53 23.81
CA GLY A 156 6.91 18.15 22.71
C GLY A 156 8.05 17.20 23.13
N ASP A 157 7.93 16.54 24.30
CA ASP A 157 8.90 15.53 24.76
C ASP A 157 8.83 14.26 23.91
N LEU A 158 7.67 14.01 23.27
CA LEU A 158 7.38 12.84 22.46
C LEU A 158 7.36 13.19 20.97
N ALA A 159 7.73 12.22 20.15
CA ALA A 159 7.57 12.27 18.70
C ALA A 159 6.59 11.19 18.26
N PHE A 160 5.79 11.53 17.26
CA PHE A 160 4.99 10.57 16.49
C PHE A 160 5.62 10.38 15.11
N GLY A 161 5.49 9.20 14.55
CA GLY A 161 5.76 8.93 13.15
C GLY A 161 5.03 7.70 12.67
N THR A 162 4.85 7.62 11.37
CA THR A 162 4.66 6.37 10.67
C THR A 162 6.01 5.66 10.57
N MET A 163 6.07 4.45 10.03
CA MET A 163 7.32 3.65 10.03
C MET A 163 8.47 4.34 9.30
N ASP A 164 8.21 5.14 8.29
CA ASP A 164 9.21 5.98 7.63
C ASP A 164 9.91 6.93 8.61
N SER A 165 9.13 7.72 9.36
CA SER A 165 9.69 8.68 10.31
C SER A 165 10.54 8.00 11.39
N TRP A 166 10.10 6.85 11.89
CA TRP A 166 10.85 6.06 12.87
C TRP A 166 12.19 5.58 12.29
N VAL A 167 12.18 5.07 11.08
CA VAL A 167 13.38 4.58 10.39
C VAL A 167 14.32 5.74 10.06
N VAL A 168 13.79 6.83 9.49
CA VAL A 168 14.57 8.04 9.16
C VAL A 168 15.21 8.64 10.41
N TRP A 169 14.43 8.80 11.49
CA TRP A 169 14.95 9.29 12.77
C TRP A 169 16.20 8.51 13.20
N ASN A 170 16.12 7.19 13.18
CA ASN A 170 17.23 6.35 13.62
C ASN A 170 18.40 6.33 12.63
N LEU A 171 18.15 6.29 11.31
CA LEU A 171 19.18 6.30 10.28
C LEU A 171 19.93 7.62 10.19
N THR A 172 19.38 8.72 10.72
CA THR A 172 19.99 10.06 10.65
C THR A 172 20.55 10.56 11.98
N GLY A 173 20.55 9.70 13.04
CA GLY A 173 21.20 10.00 14.30
C GLY A 173 20.39 9.75 15.56
N GLY A 174 19.11 9.43 15.46
CA GLY A 174 18.26 9.14 16.61
C GLY A 174 18.19 10.30 17.60
N SER A 175 18.32 10.02 18.90
CA SER A 175 18.35 11.02 19.96
C SER A 175 19.56 11.98 19.90
N SER A 176 20.52 11.74 19.00
CA SER A 176 21.70 12.57 18.79
C SER A 176 21.56 13.54 17.61
N GLY A 177 20.33 13.93 17.26
CA GLY A 177 20.07 14.90 16.19
C GLY A 177 19.45 14.29 14.93
N GLY A 178 18.80 13.12 15.06
CA GLY A 178 18.06 12.49 13.97
C GLY A 178 16.93 13.37 13.43
N LEU A 179 16.69 13.30 12.14
CA LEU A 179 15.66 14.06 11.45
C LEU A 179 14.27 13.49 11.78
N HIS A 180 13.37 14.34 12.20
CA HIS A 180 11.98 13.98 12.45
C HIS A 180 11.10 14.47 11.30
N VAL A 181 11.07 13.70 10.22
CA VAL A 181 10.37 14.02 8.98
C VAL A 181 9.51 12.84 8.52
N THR A 182 8.52 13.15 7.70
CA THR A 182 7.72 12.20 6.90
C THR A 182 7.52 12.79 5.52
N ASP A 183 7.26 11.97 4.51
CA ASP A 183 6.94 12.50 3.20
C ASP A 183 5.44 12.75 3.02
N VAL A 184 5.09 13.49 1.95
CA VAL A 184 3.69 13.82 1.63
C VAL A 184 2.83 12.57 1.40
N THR A 185 3.39 11.44 0.93
CA THR A 185 2.62 10.21 0.70
C THR A 185 2.23 9.54 2.01
N ASN A 186 3.14 9.44 2.98
CA ASN A 186 2.85 8.93 4.32
C ASN A 186 1.99 9.91 5.13
N ALA A 187 2.26 11.20 5.06
CA ALA A 187 1.45 12.24 5.73
C ALA A 187 0.00 12.21 5.25
N SER A 188 -0.25 12.00 3.94
CA SER A 188 -1.60 11.90 3.38
C SER A 188 -2.41 10.71 3.92
N ARG A 189 -1.76 9.75 4.63
CA ARG A 189 -2.41 8.58 5.22
C ARG A 189 -2.69 8.73 6.72
N THR A 190 -2.48 9.89 7.27
CA THR A 190 -2.62 10.10 8.73
C THR A 190 -4.01 10.57 9.17
N LEU A 191 -4.85 11.03 8.26
CA LEU A 191 -6.09 11.77 8.54
C LEU A 191 -5.82 13.16 9.16
N LEU A 192 -4.57 13.67 9.10
CA LEU A 192 -4.14 14.94 9.72
C LEU A 192 -3.59 15.95 8.71
N MET A 193 -3.28 15.53 7.48
CA MET A 193 -2.74 16.41 6.44
C MET A 193 -3.85 16.95 5.55
N ASP A 194 -3.83 18.25 5.29
CA ASP A 194 -4.66 18.87 4.26
C ASP A 194 -4.03 18.65 2.88
N LEU A 195 -4.78 18.02 1.96
CA LEU A 195 -4.31 17.65 0.63
C LEU A 195 -4.04 18.84 -0.29
N ALA A 196 -4.66 20.00 -0.06
CA ALA A 196 -4.49 21.17 -0.91
C ALA A 196 -3.24 21.97 -0.51
N THR A 197 -2.92 22.01 0.79
CA THR A 197 -1.77 22.76 1.29
C THR A 197 -0.54 21.90 1.54
N LEU A 198 -0.69 20.57 1.57
CA LEU A 198 0.35 19.58 1.91
C LEU A 198 0.98 19.82 3.29
N THR A 199 0.19 20.36 4.23
CA THR A 199 0.61 20.67 5.60
C THR A 199 -0.32 20.01 6.61
N TRP A 200 0.14 19.90 7.85
CA TRP A 200 -0.71 19.43 8.94
C TRP A 200 -1.90 20.37 9.14
N ASP A 201 -3.12 19.84 9.18
CA ASP A 201 -4.33 20.57 9.49
C ASP A 201 -4.46 20.73 11.01
N ALA A 202 -4.19 21.92 11.50
CA ALA A 202 -4.20 22.22 12.94
C ALA A 202 -5.58 22.06 13.58
N ASP A 203 -6.66 22.33 12.84
CA ASP A 203 -8.03 22.20 13.34
C ASP A 203 -8.39 20.71 13.48
N ILE A 204 -8.07 19.89 12.49
CA ILE A 204 -8.29 18.44 12.57
C ILE A 204 -7.42 17.84 13.68
N ALA A 205 -6.14 18.22 13.78
CA ALA A 205 -5.27 17.76 14.86
C ALA A 205 -5.84 18.10 16.25
N LEU A 206 -6.36 19.32 16.42
CA LEU A 206 -7.02 19.74 17.65
C LEU A 206 -8.29 18.91 17.94
N GLU A 207 -9.16 18.71 16.95
CA GLU A 207 -10.39 17.94 17.11
C GLU A 207 -10.10 16.46 17.42
N LEU A 208 -9.08 15.86 16.80
CA LEU A 208 -8.60 14.53 17.13
C LEU A 208 -7.87 14.50 18.50
N GLY A 209 -7.50 15.64 19.05
CA GLY A 209 -6.73 15.75 20.29
C GLY A 209 -5.28 15.28 20.13
N VAL A 210 -4.69 15.50 18.95
CA VAL A 210 -3.29 15.20 18.64
C VAL A 210 -2.46 16.49 18.77
N PRO A 211 -1.52 16.59 19.73
CA PRO A 211 -0.65 17.75 19.85
C PRO A 211 0.27 17.88 18.64
N THR A 212 0.24 19.02 17.97
CA THR A 212 1.03 19.27 16.75
C THR A 212 2.54 19.21 16.97
N LEU A 213 3.03 19.45 18.20
CA LEU A 213 4.44 19.32 18.55
C LEU A 213 4.99 17.88 18.44
N MET A 214 4.10 16.88 18.37
CA MET A 214 4.49 15.49 18.15
C MET A 214 4.71 15.17 16.67
N LEU A 215 4.14 15.96 15.75
CA LEU A 215 4.11 15.66 14.33
C LEU A 215 5.47 15.93 13.69
N PRO A 216 5.91 15.10 12.73
CA PRO A 216 7.13 15.33 11.97
C PRO A 216 6.97 16.50 10.98
N ASP A 217 8.07 17.05 10.49
CA ASP A 217 8.03 17.95 9.34
C ASP A 217 7.67 17.14 8.07
N ILE A 218 6.78 17.71 7.24
CA ILE A 218 6.40 17.10 5.96
C ILE A 218 7.39 17.55 4.88
N VAL A 219 7.96 16.59 4.14
CA VAL A 219 8.90 16.84 3.05
C VAL A 219 8.37 16.26 1.73
N PRO A 220 8.84 16.72 0.55
CA PRO A 220 8.61 16.04 -0.70
C PRO A 220 9.07 14.58 -0.64
N SER A 221 8.44 13.70 -1.43
CA SER A 221 8.80 12.28 -1.47
C SER A 221 10.20 12.03 -2.02
N ILE A 222 10.64 12.88 -2.97
CA ILE A 222 11.90 12.71 -3.71
C ILE A 222 12.64 14.07 -3.70
N GLY A 223 13.83 14.11 -3.09
CA GLY A 223 14.66 15.29 -2.95
C GLY A 223 15.75 15.06 -1.91
N GLU A 224 16.53 16.08 -1.58
CA GLU A 224 17.54 16.00 -0.53
C GLU A 224 16.88 16.05 0.85
N ILE A 225 16.95 14.94 1.62
CA ILE A 225 16.33 14.83 2.95
C ILE A 225 17.40 14.93 4.03
N GLY A 226 18.50 14.19 3.91
CA GLY A 226 19.58 14.20 4.90
C GLY A 226 20.67 13.19 4.62
N LEU A 227 21.57 13.02 5.59
CA LEU A 227 22.65 12.04 5.51
C LEU A 227 22.45 10.93 6.53
N CYS A 228 22.66 9.70 6.09
CA CYS A 228 22.61 8.53 6.95
C CYS A 228 23.86 8.42 7.85
N VAL A 229 23.68 7.74 8.98
CA VAL A 229 24.75 7.34 9.91
C VAL A 229 24.83 5.81 10.04
N GLY A 230 25.80 5.30 10.78
CA GLY A 230 25.96 3.87 11.03
C GLY A 230 26.38 3.08 9.80
N PRO A 231 25.72 1.96 9.44
CA PRO A 231 26.11 1.13 8.31
C PRO A 231 26.11 1.87 6.96
N LEU A 232 25.32 2.95 6.86
CA LEU A 232 25.22 3.81 5.68
C LEU A 232 25.85 5.19 5.90
N GLU A 233 26.85 5.30 6.78
CA GLU A 233 27.52 6.57 7.09
C GLU A 233 27.83 7.39 5.83
N GLY A 234 27.28 8.62 5.77
CA GLY A 234 27.49 9.57 4.70
C GLY A 234 26.69 9.32 3.42
N VAL A 235 25.87 8.26 3.35
CA VAL A 235 24.97 8.04 2.20
C VAL A 235 23.82 9.04 2.26
N PRO A 236 23.53 9.79 1.17
CA PRO A 236 22.37 10.67 1.10
C PRO A 236 21.06 9.87 1.17
N LEU A 237 20.16 10.26 2.08
CA LEU A 237 18.77 9.83 2.08
C LEU A 237 18.00 10.82 1.20
N THR A 238 17.38 10.33 0.13
CA THR A 238 16.80 11.20 -0.89
C THR A 238 15.38 10.82 -1.29
N THR A 239 14.84 9.72 -0.76
CA THR A 239 13.47 9.29 -1.07
C THR A 239 12.81 8.64 0.12
N ILE A 240 11.55 9.02 0.34
CA ILE A 240 10.60 8.37 1.25
C ILE A 240 9.29 8.23 0.49
N LEU A 241 8.72 7.02 0.46
CA LEU A 241 7.44 6.72 -0.18
C LEU A 241 6.70 5.65 0.62
N GLY A 242 5.40 5.82 0.83
CA GLY A 242 4.57 4.71 1.28
C GLY A 242 4.61 3.54 0.28
N ASP A 243 4.45 2.31 0.74
CA ASP A 243 4.66 1.07 -0.04
C ASP A 243 3.88 1.03 -1.37
N GLN A 244 2.61 1.41 -1.33
CA GLN A 244 1.76 1.41 -2.53
C GLN A 244 2.11 2.57 -3.48
N HIS A 245 2.61 3.68 -2.94
CA HIS A 245 3.09 4.84 -3.69
C HIS A 245 4.44 4.54 -4.35
N ALA A 246 5.32 3.87 -3.62
CA ALA A 246 6.57 3.35 -4.16
C ALA A 246 6.31 2.35 -5.30
N ALA A 247 5.32 1.45 -5.14
CA ALA A 247 4.91 0.54 -6.21
C ALA A 247 4.35 1.29 -7.44
N LEU A 248 3.58 2.37 -7.24
CA LEU A 248 3.12 3.24 -8.34
C LEU A 248 4.30 3.84 -9.10
N PHE A 249 5.30 4.35 -8.37
CA PHE A 249 6.52 4.94 -8.94
C PHE A 249 7.40 3.88 -9.62
N GLY A 250 7.58 2.70 -9.01
CA GLY A 250 8.33 1.57 -9.54
C GLY A 250 7.70 0.93 -10.77
N GLN A 251 6.37 0.98 -10.87
CA GLN A 251 5.61 0.64 -12.07
C GLN A 251 5.64 1.75 -13.13
N THR A 252 6.35 2.86 -12.88
CA THR A 252 6.45 4.01 -13.78
C THR A 252 5.10 4.59 -14.23
N CYS A 253 4.10 4.58 -13.34
CA CYS A 253 2.79 5.17 -13.59
C CYS A 253 2.85 6.70 -13.42
N PHE A 254 3.54 7.39 -14.34
CA PHE A 254 3.84 8.82 -14.24
C PHE A 254 2.80 9.72 -14.90
N ASN A 255 1.94 9.17 -15.75
CA ASN A 255 0.93 9.94 -16.46
C ASN A 255 -0.48 9.70 -15.89
N PRO A 256 -1.37 10.69 -15.96
CA PRO A 256 -2.77 10.51 -15.59
C PRO A 256 -3.42 9.35 -16.35
N GLY A 257 -4.16 8.49 -15.63
CA GLY A 257 -4.79 7.28 -16.17
C GLY A 257 -3.91 6.04 -16.19
N GLU A 258 -2.61 6.15 -15.86
CA GLU A 258 -1.78 4.97 -15.59
C GLU A 258 -2.07 4.47 -14.18
N ALA A 259 -2.28 3.17 -14.04
CA ALA A 259 -2.63 2.54 -12.78
C ALA A 259 -1.82 1.27 -12.53
N LYS A 260 -1.59 1.01 -11.25
CA LYS A 260 -1.02 -0.25 -10.80
C LYS A 260 -1.99 -1.01 -9.88
N ASN A 261 -1.89 -2.32 -9.86
CA ASN A 261 -2.56 -3.17 -8.88
C ASN A 261 -1.60 -4.21 -8.33
N THR A 262 -1.39 -4.20 -7.01
CA THR A 262 -0.61 -5.21 -6.31
C THR A 262 -1.52 -6.31 -5.81
N TYR A 263 -1.36 -7.53 -6.32
CA TYR A 263 -2.12 -8.72 -5.98
C TYR A 263 -1.45 -9.50 -4.83
N GLY A 264 -1.88 -9.23 -3.62
CA GLY A 264 -1.41 -9.88 -2.40
C GLY A 264 -2.50 -10.69 -1.69
N THR A 265 -2.54 -10.66 -0.36
CA THR A 265 -3.64 -11.17 0.47
C THR A 265 -4.97 -10.51 0.10
N GLY A 266 -4.93 -9.20 -0.10
CA GLY A 266 -5.91 -8.38 -0.82
C GLY A 266 -5.23 -7.66 -1.99
N ASN A 267 -5.98 -6.83 -2.71
CA ASN A 267 -5.42 -5.99 -3.77
C ASN A 267 -5.39 -4.53 -3.34
N PHE A 268 -4.33 -3.84 -3.75
CA PHE A 268 -4.18 -2.40 -3.57
C PHE A 268 -3.93 -1.75 -4.93
N MET A 269 -4.86 -0.90 -5.34
CA MET A 269 -4.85 -0.25 -6.62
C MET A 269 -4.67 1.25 -6.44
N LEU A 270 -3.72 1.82 -7.17
CA LEU A 270 -3.53 3.25 -7.29
C LEU A 270 -3.58 3.66 -8.75
N MET A 271 -4.31 4.74 -9.05
CA MET A 271 -4.35 5.38 -10.35
C MET A 271 -3.85 6.82 -10.22
N ASN A 272 -2.86 7.18 -11.01
CA ASN A 272 -2.38 8.56 -11.14
C ASN A 272 -3.49 9.44 -11.72
N THR A 273 -3.85 10.53 -11.03
CA THR A 273 -4.88 11.49 -11.45
C THR A 273 -4.31 12.83 -11.92
N GLY A 274 -2.97 12.99 -11.94
CA GLY A 274 -2.31 14.24 -12.29
C GLY A 274 -2.09 15.14 -11.08
N THR A 275 -2.01 16.45 -11.32
CA THR A 275 -1.64 17.47 -10.32
C THR A 275 -2.85 18.06 -9.58
N GLU A 276 -4.04 17.53 -9.79
CA GLU A 276 -5.26 17.98 -9.10
C GLU A 276 -5.82 16.86 -8.23
N ALA A 277 -6.19 17.18 -6.99
CA ALA A 277 -6.85 16.25 -6.09
C ALA A 277 -8.27 15.96 -6.61
N VAL A 278 -8.55 14.69 -6.90
CA VAL A 278 -9.90 14.24 -7.32
C VAL A 278 -10.67 13.77 -6.09
N PRO A 279 -11.75 14.48 -5.69
CA PRO A 279 -12.59 14.02 -4.59
C PRO A 279 -13.44 12.82 -5.04
N SER A 280 -13.31 11.69 -4.37
CA SER A 280 -14.10 10.50 -4.69
C SER A 280 -15.55 10.62 -4.20
N GLN A 281 -16.48 10.29 -5.08
CA GLN A 281 -17.91 10.10 -4.76
C GLN A 281 -18.27 8.63 -4.58
N SER A 282 -17.39 7.74 -5.02
CA SER A 282 -17.57 6.28 -5.00
C SER A 282 -16.89 5.61 -3.80
N GLY A 283 -16.46 6.41 -2.79
CA GLY A 283 -15.84 5.90 -1.57
C GLY A 283 -14.37 5.49 -1.70
N LEU A 284 -13.70 5.83 -2.80
CA LEU A 284 -12.27 5.66 -2.94
C LEU A 284 -11.51 6.65 -2.03
N LEU A 285 -10.23 6.43 -1.84
CA LEU A 285 -9.38 7.34 -1.09
C LEU A 285 -8.66 8.27 -2.08
N THR A 286 -8.65 9.58 -1.77
CA THR A 286 -7.80 10.54 -2.47
C THR A 286 -6.50 10.68 -1.68
N THR A 287 -5.36 10.54 -2.33
CA THR A 287 -4.04 10.55 -1.69
C THR A 287 -3.02 11.24 -2.59
N ILE A 288 -1.83 11.52 -2.06
CA ILE A 288 -0.70 11.97 -2.87
C ILE A 288 -0.06 10.74 -3.51
N GLY A 289 0.16 10.72 -4.81
CA GLY A 289 0.91 9.66 -5.50
C GLY A 289 2.41 9.75 -5.22
N TYR A 290 3.00 10.93 -5.41
CA TYR A 290 4.37 11.31 -5.07
C TYR A 290 4.57 12.83 -5.25
N GLN A 291 5.67 13.36 -4.72
CA GLN A 291 6.12 14.73 -5.01
C GLN A 291 7.64 14.74 -5.20
N ILE A 292 8.10 15.34 -6.28
CA ILE A 292 9.52 15.65 -6.50
C ILE A 292 9.77 17.07 -5.97
N ASP A 293 10.89 17.27 -5.29
CA ASP A 293 11.23 18.58 -4.72
C ASP A 293 11.27 19.67 -5.80
N GLY A 294 10.60 20.77 -5.53
CA GLY A 294 10.43 21.91 -6.46
C GLY A 294 9.36 21.70 -7.54
N GLU A 295 8.64 20.56 -7.55
CA GLU A 295 7.54 20.29 -8.47
C GLU A 295 6.19 20.20 -7.74
N ASP A 296 5.09 20.32 -8.51
CA ASP A 296 3.74 20.10 -7.99
C ASP A 296 3.57 18.62 -7.57
N ALA A 297 2.78 18.40 -6.51
CA ALA A 297 2.44 17.04 -6.11
C ALA A 297 1.58 16.34 -7.16
N VAL A 298 1.85 15.07 -7.40
CA VAL A 298 1.00 14.17 -8.19
C VAL A 298 0.04 13.47 -7.26
N TYR A 299 -1.26 13.53 -7.57
CA TYR A 299 -2.31 12.88 -6.80
C TYR A 299 -2.66 11.51 -7.37
N ALA A 300 -3.30 10.69 -6.53
CA ALA A 300 -3.81 9.39 -6.92
C ALA A 300 -5.15 9.10 -6.26
N LEU A 301 -5.99 8.34 -6.94
CA LEU A 301 -7.10 7.61 -6.32
C LEU A 301 -6.61 6.23 -5.89
N GLU A 302 -6.97 5.84 -4.67
CA GLU A 302 -6.67 4.51 -4.13
C GLU A 302 -7.96 3.76 -3.83
N GLY A 303 -7.99 2.50 -4.27
CA GLY A 303 -9.00 1.54 -3.86
C GLY A 303 -8.36 0.22 -3.47
N SER A 304 -9.01 -0.50 -2.57
CA SER A 304 -8.50 -1.78 -2.08
C SER A 304 -9.59 -2.84 -2.08
N VAL A 305 -9.18 -4.06 -2.37
CA VAL A 305 -9.98 -5.28 -2.28
C VAL A 305 -9.46 -6.10 -1.11
N ALA A 306 -10.31 -6.36 -0.13
CA ALA A 306 -9.89 -7.00 1.12
C ALA A 306 -9.46 -8.46 0.94
N VAL A 307 -10.13 -9.19 0.03
CA VAL A 307 -10.02 -10.64 -0.08
C VAL A 307 -9.76 -11.06 -1.52
N THR A 308 -8.51 -11.43 -1.81
CA THR A 308 -8.08 -12.00 -3.09
C THR A 308 -7.19 -13.23 -2.87
N GLY A 309 -5.89 -13.07 -2.61
CA GLY A 309 -5.00 -14.19 -2.29
C GLY A 309 -5.43 -14.94 -1.03
N SER A 310 -6.02 -14.26 -0.06
CA SER A 310 -6.60 -14.89 1.13
C SER A 310 -7.77 -15.83 0.81
N LEU A 311 -8.53 -15.60 -0.27
CA LEU A 311 -9.53 -16.54 -0.73
C LEU A 311 -8.89 -17.86 -1.21
N ILE A 312 -7.78 -17.77 -1.92
CA ILE A 312 -7.06 -18.96 -2.40
C ILE A 312 -6.49 -19.75 -1.20
N GLN A 313 -5.95 -19.05 -0.19
CA GLN A 313 -5.55 -19.68 1.08
C GLN A 313 -6.75 -20.36 1.76
N TRP A 314 -7.91 -19.71 1.80
CA TRP A 314 -9.12 -20.27 2.39
C TRP A 314 -9.60 -21.53 1.64
N LEU A 315 -9.51 -21.57 0.30
CA LEU A 315 -9.79 -22.80 -0.48
C LEU A 315 -8.85 -23.93 -0.11
N ARG A 316 -7.59 -23.63 0.20
CA ARG A 316 -6.59 -24.61 0.64
C ARG A 316 -6.84 -25.06 2.08
N ASP A 317 -6.87 -24.12 3.02
CA ASP A 317 -6.77 -24.39 4.45
C ASP A 317 -8.11 -24.79 5.09
N ASN A 318 -9.21 -24.18 4.61
CA ASN A 318 -10.53 -24.40 5.19
C ASN A 318 -11.37 -25.42 4.40
N LEU A 319 -11.28 -25.43 3.07
CA LEU A 319 -12.05 -26.35 2.23
C LEU A 319 -11.25 -27.57 1.76
N GLY A 320 -9.91 -27.51 1.78
CA GLY A 320 -9.07 -28.61 1.27
C GLY A 320 -9.28 -28.92 -0.21
N LEU A 321 -9.66 -27.92 -1.02
CA LEU A 321 -9.90 -28.08 -2.45
C LEU A 321 -8.60 -28.19 -3.26
N ILE A 322 -7.51 -27.60 -2.74
CA ILE A 322 -6.16 -27.61 -3.29
C ILE A 322 -5.17 -27.87 -2.16
N ALA A 323 -3.99 -28.41 -2.46
CA ALA A 323 -2.93 -28.62 -1.46
C ALA A 323 -1.94 -27.45 -1.39
N SER A 324 -1.78 -26.68 -2.49
CA SER A 324 -0.97 -25.46 -2.55
C SER A 324 -1.69 -24.41 -3.38
N ALA A 325 -1.31 -23.13 -3.20
CA ALA A 325 -1.91 -22.03 -3.96
C ALA A 325 -1.71 -22.17 -5.48
N ASP A 326 -0.58 -22.73 -5.90
CA ASP A 326 -0.22 -22.92 -7.31
C ASP A 326 -1.13 -23.91 -8.03
N GLU A 327 -1.80 -24.81 -7.30
CA GLU A 327 -2.72 -25.80 -7.88
C GLU A 327 -4.05 -25.19 -8.32
N VAL A 328 -4.40 -23.98 -7.85
CA VAL A 328 -5.71 -23.36 -8.12
C VAL A 328 -5.94 -23.13 -9.60
N GLU A 329 -4.91 -22.71 -10.35
CA GLU A 329 -5.01 -22.48 -11.78
C GLU A 329 -5.28 -23.78 -12.55
N ALA A 330 -4.53 -24.82 -12.26
CA ALA A 330 -4.72 -26.13 -12.89
C ALA A 330 -6.12 -26.70 -12.57
N LEU A 331 -6.63 -26.50 -11.36
CA LEU A 331 -7.98 -26.89 -10.99
C LEU A 331 -9.04 -26.06 -11.72
N ALA A 332 -8.85 -24.76 -11.85
CA ALA A 332 -9.77 -23.87 -12.59
C ALA A 332 -9.77 -24.17 -14.10
N LEU A 333 -8.62 -24.53 -14.68
CA LEU A 333 -8.48 -24.94 -16.08
C LEU A 333 -9.08 -26.33 -16.37
N SER A 334 -9.46 -27.11 -15.35
CA SER A 334 -10.15 -28.41 -15.55
C SER A 334 -11.59 -28.26 -16.06
N VAL A 335 -12.11 -27.03 -16.12
CA VAL A 335 -13.42 -26.66 -16.65
C VAL A 335 -13.28 -25.56 -17.70
N GLU A 336 -14.23 -25.48 -18.61
CA GLU A 336 -14.20 -24.53 -19.73
C GLU A 336 -14.48 -23.08 -19.25
N ASP A 337 -15.46 -22.94 -18.35
CA ASP A 337 -15.90 -21.66 -17.78
C ASP A 337 -16.26 -21.83 -16.28
N ASN A 338 -16.85 -20.82 -15.67
CA ASN A 338 -17.28 -20.88 -14.27
C ASN A 338 -18.62 -21.63 -14.05
N GLY A 339 -19.27 -22.13 -15.11
CA GLY A 339 -20.55 -22.84 -15.01
C GLY A 339 -21.69 -22.01 -14.43
N ASP A 340 -21.69 -20.70 -14.62
CA ASP A 340 -22.59 -19.71 -14.02
C ASP A 340 -22.47 -19.66 -12.47
N VAL A 341 -21.34 -20.10 -11.91
CA VAL A 341 -21.01 -20.01 -10.48
C VAL A 341 -20.25 -18.74 -10.21
N TYR A 342 -20.68 -17.95 -9.23
CA TYR A 342 -20.04 -16.71 -8.79
C TYR A 342 -19.71 -16.80 -7.31
N PHE A 343 -18.51 -16.39 -6.92
CA PHE A 343 -18.06 -16.33 -5.55
C PHE A 343 -17.81 -14.88 -5.14
N VAL A 344 -18.60 -14.35 -4.21
CA VAL A 344 -18.36 -13.04 -3.59
C VAL A 344 -17.68 -13.27 -2.24
N PRO A 345 -16.37 -12.95 -2.09
CA PRO A 345 -15.62 -13.32 -0.90
C PRO A 345 -15.69 -12.23 0.20
N ALA A 346 -16.89 -11.78 0.54
CA ALA A 346 -17.12 -10.75 1.54
C ALA A 346 -16.95 -11.29 2.98
N PHE A 347 -15.79 -11.88 3.32
CA PHE A 347 -15.56 -12.51 4.63
C PHE A 347 -15.67 -11.54 5.81
N SER A 348 -15.30 -10.29 5.61
CA SER A 348 -15.38 -9.19 6.58
C SER A 348 -16.13 -7.99 6.03
N GLY A 349 -17.08 -8.22 5.12
CA GLY A 349 -17.76 -7.18 4.36
C GLY A 349 -17.11 -6.91 3.01
N LEU A 350 -17.63 -5.91 2.30
CA LEU A 350 -17.09 -5.39 1.04
C LEU A 350 -16.51 -4.00 1.27
N PHE A 351 -15.31 -3.74 0.71
CA PHE A 351 -14.64 -2.44 0.71
C PHE A 351 -15.12 -1.59 -0.49
N ALA A 352 -14.31 -0.63 -0.91
CA ALA A 352 -14.64 0.20 -2.06
C ALA A 352 -15.01 -0.64 -3.29
N PRO A 353 -16.00 -0.19 -4.08
CA PRO A 353 -16.81 1.00 -3.90
C PRO A 353 -18.05 0.81 -2.99
N TYR A 354 -18.28 -0.39 -2.48
CA TYR A 354 -19.52 -0.79 -1.83
C TYR A 354 -19.67 -0.32 -0.38
N TRP A 355 -18.58 -0.38 0.40
CA TRP A 355 -18.53 -0.05 1.85
C TRP A 355 -19.66 -0.70 2.66
N ARG A 356 -19.84 -2.02 2.50
CA ARG A 356 -20.90 -2.81 3.11
C ARG A 356 -20.32 -3.78 4.15
N SER A 357 -20.35 -3.36 5.42
CA SER A 357 -19.93 -4.19 6.56
C SER A 357 -20.90 -5.34 6.85
N ASP A 358 -22.15 -5.23 6.40
CA ASP A 358 -23.22 -6.23 6.53
C ASP A 358 -23.17 -7.33 5.45
N ALA A 359 -22.29 -7.22 4.46
CA ALA A 359 -22.07 -8.27 3.47
C ALA A 359 -21.31 -9.46 4.06
N ARG A 360 -21.63 -10.67 3.58
CA ARG A 360 -20.88 -11.89 3.89
C ARG A 360 -20.64 -12.71 2.63
N GLY A 361 -19.60 -13.58 2.70
CA GLY A 361 -19.22 -14.44 1.59
C GLY A 361 -20.37 -15.31 1.09
N VAL A 362 -20.57 -15.36 -0.23
CA VAL A 362 -21.64 -16.13 -0.86
C VAL A 362 -21.14 -16.81 -2.14
N ILE A 363 -21.59 -18.03 -2.38
CA ILE A 363 -21.43 -18.73 -3.66
C ILE A 363 -22.83 -18.90 -4.27
N THR A 364 -23.05 -18.35 -5.47
CA THR A 364 -24.32 -18.42 -6.18
C THR A 364 -24.20 -19.21 -7.46
N GLY A 365 -25.32 -19.57 -8.12
CA GLY A 365 -25.34 -20.24 -9.40
C GLY A 365 -25.09 -21.76 -9.33
N LEU A 366 -25.01 -22.37 -8.14
CA LEU A 366 -24.75 -23.79 -7.99
C LEU A 366 -25.87 -24.64 -8.55
N THR A 367 -25.52 -25.55 -9.45
CA THR A 367 -26.36 -26.62 -9.98
C THR A 367 -25.66 -27.96 -9.81
N ARG A 368 -26.31 -29.07 -10.18
CA ARG A 368 -25.66 -30.40 -10.15
C ARG A 368 -24.50 -30.55 -11.14
N PHE A 369 -24.36 -29.63 -12.09
CA PHE A 369 -23.27 -29.54 -13.03
C PHE A 369 -21.99 -29.01 -12.38
N ALA A 370 -22.14 -28.08 -11.43
CA ALA A 370 -21.01 -27.45 -10.77
C ALA A 370 -20.14 -28.47 -9.99
N ASN A 371 -18.84 -28.35 -10.14
CA ASN A 371 -17.84 -29.16 -9.44
C ASN A 371 -16.73 -28.26 -8.85
N LYS A 372 -15.72 -28.86 -8.24
CA LYS A 372 -14.62 -28.11 -7.58
C LYS A 372 -13.84 -27.19 -8.54
N GLY A 373 -13.75 -27.52 -9.82
CA GLY A 373 -13.11 -26.70 -10.85
C GLY A 373 -13.86 -25.38 -11.06
N HIS A 374 -15.20 -25.45 -11.15
CA HIS A 374 -16.04 -24.24 -11.28
C HIS A 374 -15.93 -23.33 -10.04
N ILE A 375 -15.82 -23.90 -8.83
CA ILE A 375 -15.61 -23.11 -7.59
C ILE A 375 -14.24 -22.43 -7.60
N ALA A 376 -13.19 -23.16 -7.99
CA ALA A 376 -11.85 -22.60 -8.11
C ALA A 376 -11.78 -21.49 -9.16
N ARG A 377 -12.45 -21.70 -10.30
CA ARG A 377 -12.57 -20.71 -11.37
C ARG A 377 -13.30 -19.45 -10.90
N ALA A 378 -14.45 -19.59 -10.27
CA ALA A 378 -15.21 -18.48 -9.71
C ALA A 378 -14.43 -17.72 -8.63
N ALA A 379 -13.60 -18.39 -7.84
CA ALA A 379 -12.73 -17.77 -6.85
C ALA A 379 -11.63 -16.91 -7.48
N LEU A 380 -10.98 -17.38 -8.55
CA LEU A 380 -10.00 -16.57 -9.31
C LEU A 380 -10.70 -15.37 -9.99
N GLU A 381 -11.81 -15.63 -10.69
CA GLU A 381 -12.56 -14.58 -11.37
C GLU A 381 -13.09 -13.50 -10.40
N SER A 382 -13.38 -13.85 -9.15
CA SER A 382 -13.83 -12.88 -8.15
C SER A 382 -12.79 -11.79 -7.85
N ALA A 383 -11.50 -12.12 -7.91
CA ALA A 383 -10.43 -11.13 -7.75
C ALA A 383 -10.42 -10.12 -8.91
N ALA A 384 -10.67 -10.60 -10.12
CA ALA A 384 -10.76 -9.74 -11.30
C ALA A 384 -12.01 -8.86 -11.30
N TYR A 385 -13.16 -9.39 -10.90
CA TYR A 385 -14.40 -8.60 -10.81
C TYR A 385 -14.29 -7.50 -9.76
N GLN A 386 -13.79 -7.80 -8.56
CA GLN A 386 -13.62 -6.79 -7.51
C GLN A 386 -12.62 -5.69 -7.96
N THR A 387 -11.55 -6.06 -8.67
CA THR A 387 -10.61 -5.12 -9.27
C THR A 387 -11.31 -4.23 -10.30
N MET A 388 -12.17 -4.81 -11.13
CA MET A 388 -12.97 -4.07 -12.11
C MET A 388 -13.91 -3.07 -11.41
N ASP A 389 -14.61 -3.47 -10.35
CA ASP A 389 -15.51 -2.58 -9.60
C ASP A 389 -14.77 -1.32 -9.09
N VAL A 390 -13.55 -1.50 -8.57
CA VAL A 390 -12.69 -0.39 -8.11
C VAL A 390 -12.26 0.50 -9.28
N LEU A 391 -11.85 -0.07 -10.41
CA LEU A 391 -11.41 0.70 -11.59
C LEU A 391 -12.54 1.47 -12.27
N VAL A 392 -13.74 0.90 -12.30
CA VAL A 392 -14.93 1.61 -12.78
C VAL A 392 -15.17 2.84 -11.91
N ALA A 393 -15.11 2.68 -10.59
CA ALA A 393 -15.25 3.78 -9.65
C ALA A 393 -14.14 4.85 -9.83
N MET A 394 -12.88 4.44 -10.04
CA MET A 394 -11.77 5.37 -10.31
C MET A 394 -11.99 6.16 -11.60
N THR A 395 -12.47 5.51 -12.65
CA THR A 395 -12.75 6.15 -13.95
C THR A 395 -13.92 7.12 -13.83
N GLU A 396 -14.98 6.75 -13.12
CA GLU A 396 -16.16 7.60 -12.92
C GLU A 396 -15.82 8.85 -12.09
N ASP A 397 -15.06 8.69 -11.00
CA ASP A 397 -14.68 9.80 -10.13
C ASP A 397 -13.68 10.76 -10.80
N SER A 398 -12.68 10.23 -11.50
CA SER A 398 -11.63 11.05 -12.12
C SER A 398 -11.99 11.60 -13.50
N GLY A 399 -12.91 10.94 -14.20
CA GLY A 399 -13.13 11.19 -15.63
C GLY A 399 -11.96 10.79 -16.54
N VAL A 400 -10.94 10.13 -15.98
CA VAL A 400 -9.74 9.68 -16.71
C VAL A 400 -9.87 8.19 -17.02
N SER A 401 -9.80 7.85 -18.31
CA SER A 401 -9.87 6.44 -18.73
C SER A 401 -8.56 5.71 -18.44
N LEU A 402 -8.67 4.49 -17.91
CA LEU A 402 -7.54 3.59 -17.78
C LEU A 402 -7.00 3.23 -19.18
N THR A 403 -5.70 3.34 -19.38
CA THR A 403 -5.04 2.97 -20.64
C THR A 403 -4.51 1.54 -20.62
N GLU A 404 -3.87 1.15 -19.53
CA GLU A 404 -3.43 -0.22 -19.23
C GLU A 404 -3.35 -0.40 -17.71
N LEU A 405 -3.45 -1.63 -17.24
CA LEU A 405 -3.26 -1.98 -15.83
C LEU A 405 -1.91 -2.67 -15.65
N ARG A 406 -1.00 -2.04 -14.91
CA ARG A 406 0.26 -2.65 -14.50
C ARG A 406 0.07 -3.44 -13.22
N VAL A 407 0.55 -4.68 -13.21
CA VAL A 407 0.27 -5.62 -12.11
C VAL A 407 1.55 -6.20 -11.52
N ASP A 408 1.53 -6.40 -10.21
CA ASP A 408 2.58 -7.08 -9.46
C ASP A 408 1.98 -7.90 -8.30
N GLY A 409 2.83 -8.57 -7.53
CA GLY A 409 2.43 -9.45 -6.44
C GLY A 409 2.25 -10.90 -6.87
N GLY A 410 2.14 -11.79 -5.87
CA GLY A 410 2.24 -13.23 -6.09
C GLY A 410 1.18 -13.86 -6.99
N MET A 411 -0.06 -13.34 -6.97
CA MET A 411 -1.14 -13.89 -7.81
C MET A 411 -0.98 -13.59 -9.30
N THR A 412 -0.11 -12.66 -9.69
CA THR A 412 0.14 -12.32 -11.11
C THR A 412 0.88 -13.41 -11.88
N ALA A 413 1.37 -14.44 -11.18
CA ALA A 413 1.89 -15.65 -11.80
C ALA A 413 0.80 -16.53 -12.45
N ASN A 414 -0.49 -16.29 -12.12
CA ASN A 414 -1.63 -17.01 -12.64
C ASN A 414 -2.11 -16.38 -13.96
N ASP A 415 -1.79 -17.02 -15.08
CA ASP A 415 -2.10 -16.52 -16.43
C ASP A 415 -3.62 -16.49 -16.71
N LEU A 416 -4.37 -17.47 -16.16
CA LEU A 416 -5.83 -17.51 -16.30
C LEU A 416 -6.49 -16.28 -15.62
N LEU A 417 -6.04 -15.92 -14.42
CA LEU A 417 -6.52 -14.74 -13.73
C LEU A 417 -6.16 -13.48 -14.51
N MET A 418 -4.92 -13.34 -14.98
CA MET A 418 -4.47 -12.15 -15.69
C MET A 418 -5.19 -11.95 -17.02
N GLN A 419 -5.41 -13.02 -17.78
CA GLN A 419 -6.21 -12.95 -19.01
C GLN A 419 -7.65 -12.54 -18.70
N PHE A 420 -8.28 -13.16 -17.69
CA PHE A 420 -9.63 -12.81 -17.31
C PHE A 420 -9.74 -11.36 -16.79
N GLN A 421 -8.70 -10.88 -16.09
CA GLN A 421 -8.63 -9.49 -15.68
C GLN A 421 -8.60 -8.53 -16.88
N ALA A 422 -7.81 -8.82 -17.92
CA ALA A 422 -7.80 -8.04 -19.15
C ALA A 422 -9.16 -8.06 -19.84
N ASP A 423 -9.81 -9.22 -19.90
CA ASP A 423 -11.10 -9.43 -20.53
C ASP A 423 -12.22 -8.62 -19.85
N VAL A 424 -12.32 -8.65 -18.52
CA VAL A 424 -13.39 -7.92 -17.80
C VAL A 424 -13.16 -6.42 -17.73
N LEU A 425 -11.89 -5.98 -17.75
CA LEU A 425 -11.54 -4.55 -17.83
C LEU A 425 -11.69 -3.99 -19.24
N GLY A 426 -11.40 -4.80 -20.25
CA GLY A 426 -11.35 -4.35 -21.64
C GLY A 426 -10.13 -3.50 -21.97
N VAL A 427 -9.06 -3.60 -21.17
CA VAL A 427 -7.75 -2.98 -21.38
C VAL A 427 -6.63 -4.00 -21.16
N ASP A 428 -5.44 -3.68 -21.65
CA ASP A 428 -4.29 -4.55 -21.46
C ASP A 428 -3.91 -4.64 -19.97
N VAL A 429 -3.55 -5.84 -19.53
CA VAL A 429 -2.92 -6.11 -18.23
C VAL A 429 -1.46 -6.46 -18.48
N VAL A 430 -0.54 -5.80 -17.77
CA VAL A 430 0.89 -5.89 -18.06
C VAL A 430 1.69 -6.15 -16.79
N ARG A 431 2.54 -7.18 -16.82
CA ARG A 431 3.43 -7.54 -15.71
C ARG A 431 4.87 -7.15 -16.03
N PRO A 432 5.60 -6.46 -15.14
CA PRO A 432 7.02 -6.14 -15.32
C PRO A 432 7.92 -7.35 -15.15
N ALA A 433 9.13 -7.25 -15.67
CA ALA A 433 10.17 -8.25 -15.47
C ALA A 433 10.68 -8.29 -14.01
N ILE A 434 10.70 -7.12 -13.34
CA ILE A 434 11.05 -6.99 -11.93
C ILE A 434 9.74 -6.82 -11.15
N THR A 435 9.39 -7.82 -10.35
CA THR A 435 8.14 -7.86 -9.58
C THR A 435 8.24 -7.16 -8.21
N GLU A 436 9.46 -6.84 -7.75
CA GLU A 436 9.72 -6.11 -6.51
C GLU A 436 9.57 -4.59 -6.72
N THR A 437 8.45 -4.18 -7.28
CA THR A 437 8.18 -2.81 -7.73
C THR A 437 8.19 -1.79 -6.60
N THR A 438 7.83 -2.20 -5.38
CA THR A 438 7.86 -1.36 -4.18
C THR A 438 9.28 -0.90 -3.85
N ALA A 439 10.22 -1.82 -3.67
CA ALA A 439 11.62 -1.49 -3.42
C ALA A 439 12.26 -0.76 -4.61
N LEU A 440 11.91 -1.18 -5.84
CA LEU A 440 12.39 -0.55 -7.07
C LEU A 440 11.95 0.92 -7.15
N GLY A 441 10.71 1.24 -6.76
CA GLY A 441 10.21 2.62 -6.74
C GLY A 441 10.97 3.52 -5.80
N ALA A 442 11.27 3.05 -4.58
CA ALA A 442 12.14 3.76 -3.65
C ALA A 442 13.55 3.96 -4.22
N GLY A 443 14.10 2.92 -4.88
CA GLY A 443 15.39 2.99 -5.58
C GLY A 443 15.38 3.97 -6.76
N TYR A 444 14.32 3.97 -7.57
CA TYR A 444 14.18 4.91 -8.69
C TYR A 444 14.11 6.36 -8.21
N GLY A 445 13.31 6.65 -7.19
CA GLY A 445 13.26 7.98 -6.59
C GLY A 445 14.62 8.43 -6.08
N ALA A 446 15.33 7.53 -5.37
CA ALA A 446 16.66 7.83 -4.83
C ALA A 446 17.70 8.09 -5.93
N GLY A 447 17.70 7.28 -6.97
CA GLY A 447 18.60 7.46 -8.11
C GLY A 447 18.28 8.71 -8.94
N LEU A 448 17.01 9.09 -9.05
CA LEU A 448 16.58 10.34 -9.69
C LEU A 448 17.13 11.55 -8.93
N ALA A 449 16.94 11.61 -7.61
CA ALA A 449 17.43 12.71 -6.79
C ALA A 449 18.98 12.77 -6.76
N ALA A 450 19.67 11.62 -6.83
CA ALA A 450 21.12 11.55 -6.90
C ALA A 450 21.72 11.78 -8.32
N GLY A 451 20.88 11.96 -9.34
CA GLY A 451 21.30 12.21 -10.71
C GLY A 451 21.88 10.98 -11.45
N ILE A 452 21.57 9.75 -10.97
CA ILE A 452 21.83 8.52 -11.74
C ILE A 452 20.95 8.49 -12.97
N TRP A 453 19.71 8.84 -12.81
CA TRP A 453 18.77 9.12 -13.90
C TRP A 453 18.39 10.59 -13.86
N THR A 454 18.27 11.22 -15.04
CA THR A 454 18.12 12.67 -15.13
C THR A 454 16.65 13.12 -15.17
N ASN A 455 15.74 12.19 -15.48
CA ASN A 455 14.31 12.47 -15.61
C ASN A 455 13.48 11.17 -15.59
N LEU A 456 12.15 11.33 -15.43
CA LEU A 456 11.19 10.22 -15.39
C LEU A 456 11.16 9.39 -16.69
N SER A 457 11.49 9.97 -17.83
CA SER A 457 11.51 9.25 -19.12
C SER A 457 12.65 8.22 -19.18
N GLU A 458 13.81 8.54 -18.59
CA GLU A 458 14.92 7.56 -18.45
C GLU A 458 14.50 6.40 -17.56
N ILE A 459 13.81 6.66 -16.44
CA ILE A 459 13.29 5.61 -15.56
C ILE A 459 12.25 4.77 -16.28
N SER A 460 11.32 5.40 -17.01
CA SER A 460 10.33 4.67 -17.81
C SER A 460 10.94 3.74 -18.85
N ALA A 461 12.10 4.12 -19.42
CA ALA A 461 12.81 3.27 -20.38
C ALA A 461 13.48 2.03 -19.76
N LEU A 462 13.66 2.00 -18.42
CA LEU A 462 14.14 0.83 -17.68
C LEU A 462 13.03 -0.19 -17.41
N TRP A 463 11.78 0.25 -17.48
CA TRP A 463 10.65 -0.64 -17.25
C TRP A 463 10.52 -1.64 -18.41
N VAL A 464 10.67 -2.92 -18.10
CA VAL A 464 10.65 -4.00 -19.09
C VAL A 464 9.43 -4.87 -18.82
N GLU A 465 8.60 -5.05 -19.82
CA GLU A 465 7.46 -5.97 -19.81
C GLU A 465 7.94 -7.42 -19.81
N SER A 466 7.39 -8.25 -18.92
CA SER A 466 7.61 -9.72 -18.94
C SER A 466 6.43 -10.48 -19.55
N ALA A 467 5.22 -9.95 -19.38
CA ALA A 467 4.01 -10.55 -19.94
C ALA A 467 2.93 -9.50 -20.16
N ARG A 468 2.12 -9.71 -21.21
CA ARG A 468 0.95 -8.88 -21.55
C ARG A 468 -0.23 -9.76 -21.91
N TRP A 469 -1.37 -9.42 -21.36
CA TRP A 469 -2.67 -10.03 -21.67
C TRP A 469 -3.57 -8.95 -22.24
N SER A 470 -3.97 -9.15 -23.50
CA SER A 470 -4.91 -8.25 -24.17
C SER A 470 -6.33 -8.82 -24.13
N PRO A 471 -7.37 -7.98 -24.07
CA PRO A 471 -8.76 -8.43 -24.06
C PRO A 471 -9.10 -9.24 -25.31
N VAL A 472 -9.64 -10.44 -25.12
CA VAL A 472 -10.13 -11.30 -26.22
C VAL A 472 -11.64 -11.53 -26.14
N MET A 473 -12.24 -11.27 -24.99
CA MET A 473 -13.68 -11.40 -24.74
C MET A 473 -14.47 -10.30 -25.45
N SER A 474 -15.60 -10.68 -26.06
CA SER A 474 -16.48 -9.70 -26.67
C SER A 474 -17.14 -8.78 -25.65
N ALA A 475 -17.45 -7.53 -26.03
CA ALA A 475 -18.14 -6.58 -25.14
C ALA A 475 -19.51 -7.09 -24.66
N THR A 476 -20.22 -7.88 -25.47
CA THR A 476 -21.53 -8.47 -25.11
C THR A 476 -21.36 -9.54 -24.03
N GLU A 477 -20.39 -10.42 -24.18
CA GLU A 477 -20.09 -11.48 -23.22
C GLU A 477 -19.63 -10.88 -21.90
N ARG A 478 -18.67 -9.94 -21.95
CA ARG A 478 -18.21 -9.18 -20.79
C ARG A 478 -19.37 -8.53 -20.03
N GLY A 479 -20.28 -7.82 -20.73
CA GLY A 479 -21.45 -7.22 -20.11
C GLY A 479 -22.35 -8.24 -19.40
N THR A 480 -22.58 -9.41 -20.00
CA THR A 480 -23.37 -10.49 -19.39
C THR A 480 -22.72 -10.99 -18.09
N LEU A 481 -21.39 -11.19 -18.10
CA LEU A 481 -20.65 -11.67 -16.91
C LEU A 481 -20.67 -10.61 -15.79
N ILE A 482 -20.50 -9.33 -16.13
CA ILE A 482 -20.58 -8.22 -15.18
C ILE A 482 -21.97 -8.12 -14.54
N ASP A 483 -23.04 -8.21 -15.33
CA ASP A 483 -24.41 -8.20 -14.81
C ASP A 483 -24.66 -9.35 -13.82
N ARG A 484 -24.10 -10.53 -14.11
CA ARG A 484 -24.18 -11.70 -13.21
C ARG A 484 -23.38 -11.49 -11.92
N TRP A 485 -22.17 -10.91 -12.04
CA TRP A 485 -21.37 -10.54 -10.89
C TRP A 485 -22.11 -9.58 -9.97
N GLN A 486 -22.67 -8.50 -10.51
CA GLN A 486 -23.44 -7.52 -9.73
C GLN A 486 -24.62 -8.17 -9.02
N GLN A 487 -25.37 -9.07 -9.70
CA GLN A 487 -26.42 -9.86 -9.06
C GLN A 487 -25.90 -10.75 -7.91
N ALA A 488 -24.69 -11.30 -8.02
CA ALA A 488 -24.07 -12.09 -6.95
C ALA A 488 -23.70 -11.20 -5.75
N VAL A 489 -23.13 -10.01 -6.02
CA VAL A 489 -22.83 -9.01 -4.97
C VAL A 489 -24.10 -8.60 -4.22
N GLU A 490 -25.18 -8.28 -4.90
CA GLU A 490 -26.46 -7.97 -4.25
C GLU A 490 -26.95 -9.06 -3.28
N ARG A 491 -26.71 -10.35 -3.62
CA ARG A 491 -27.11 -11.48 -2.77
C ARG A 491 -26.21 -11.65 -1.53
N SER A 492 -25.06 -11.00 -1.48
CA SER A 492 -24.15 -11.02 -0.35
C SER A 492 -24.49 -10.00 0.74
N LEU A 493 -25.40 -9.06 0.44
CA LEU A 493 -25.74 -7.94 1.32
C LEU A 493 -26.80 -8.34 2.37
N GLY A 494 -26.80 -7.64 3.52
CA GLY A 494 -27.82 -7.77 4.54
C GLY A 494 -27.75 -9.07 5.36
N TRP A 495 -26.57 -9.64 5.57
CA TRP A 495 -26.36 -10.87 6.36
C TRP A 495 -25.99 -10.62 7.81
N ALA A 496 -25.39 -9.49 8.16
CA ALA A 496 -24.90 -9.17 9.51
C ALA A 496 -25.50 -7.88 10.06
#